data_5838a80f02277e11f8d9181085cbc951
#
_entry.id   5838a80f02277e11f8d9181085cbc951
#
_cell.length_a   1.000
_cell.length_b   1.000
_cell.length_c   1.000
_cell.angle_alpha   90.00
_cell.angle_beta   90.00
_cell.angle_gamma   90.00
#
_symmetry.space_group_name_H-M   'P 1'
#
loop_
_entity.id
_entity.type
_entity.pdbx_description
1 polymer ?
#
loop_
_entity_poly.entity_id
_entity_poly.type
_entity_poly.pdbx_seq_one_letter_code
_entity_poly.pdbx_strand_id
1 'polypeptide(L)'
;VAIAVTVVEEERDDDVISGILGCAACGGEYPIIDGLPVIVTDVRRYVQDNLFYLLARNDLNPMIESLIGDAAGPASSFDSARQYLSSYVWDHWAEFDTNETKPAPGGARPGAIARGLDAAMVLASADLPEGPVLDIGCGAGRTVHELARRTGRRVLGIDLGSSLARAARRAIVEGKVDYPRRRIGIVFDRRSFAVPQAPRGCADVWICDATALPFADGTFAFALGMNVLDCLSSPRDGLVEFDRVLAPGGEIVLSVPFDWTATVTPVENWIGGHSQRSPLDGDAKEILDLLLTDGPMAAGKLRRRPQAIEIPWHVRLHERSCMHYYAYGLAAVSG
;
A
#
# COMPACT_ATOMS: atom_id res chain seq x y z
N VAL A 1 43.46 -1.97 12.17
CA VAL A 1 42.69 -2.16 10.92
C VAL A 1 42.48 -0.77 10.33
N ALA A 2 42.99 -0.53 9.10
CA ALA A 2 42.80 0.77 8.47
C ALA A 2 41.42 0.78 7.77
N ILE A 3 40.53 1.63 8.26
CA ILE A 3 39.25 1.96 7.61
C ILE A 3 39.46 3.32 6.93
N ALA A 4 39.06 3.45 5.68
CA ALA A 4 39.16 4.68 4.91
C ALA A 4 37.90 4.96 4.12
N VAL A 5 37.64 6.22 3.79
CA VAL A 5 36.58 6.59 2.87
C VAL A 5 36.86 6.01 1.50
N THR A 6 35.96 5.18 0.97
CA THR A 6 36.08 4.55 -0.35
C THR A 6 35.13 5.15 -1.37
N VAL A 7 34.03 5.72 -0.91
CA VAL A 7 33.04 6.41 -1.75
C VAL A 7 32.60 7.69 -1.04
N VAL A 8 32.55 8.80 -1.78
CA VAL A 8 31.96 10.08 -1.36
C VAL A 8 30.80 10.37 -2.30
N GLU A 9 29.60 10.46 -1.76
CA GLU A 9 28.37 10.77 -2.51
C GLU A 9 27.87 12.20 -2.24
N GLU A 10 28.13 12.70 -1.04
CA GLU A 10 27.86 14.08 -0.66
C GLU A 10 28.90 14.57 0.34
N GLU A 11 29.42 15.77 0.08
CA GLU A 11 30.40 16.46 0.94
C GLU A 11 29.97 17.89 1.18
N ARG A 12 30.17 18.40 2.40
CA ARG A 12 29.96 19.80 2.78
C ARG A 12 31.08 20.27 3.69
N ASP A 13 31.74 21.36 3.32
CA ASP A 13 32.79 21.98 4.12
C ASP A 13 33.88 20.97 4.60
N ASP A 14 34.35 20.12 3.69
CA ASP A 14 35.31 19.05 3.94
C ASP A 14 34.81 17.89 4.84
N ASP A 15 33.50 17.85 5.13
CA ASP A 15 32.86 16.75 5.86
C ASP A 15 32.05 15.86 4.93
N VAL A 16 32.28 14.54 4.97
CA VAL A 16 31.53 13.57 4.16
C VAL A 16 30.17 13.29 4.80
N ILE A 17 29.13 13.89 4.23
CA ILE A 17 27.75 13.75 4.73
C ILE A 17 27.15 12.40 4.35
N SER A 18 27.44 11.92 3.12
CA SER A 18 26.96 10.64 2.62
C SER A 18 28.09 9.93 1.88
N GLY A 19 28.40 8.69 2.24
CA GLY A 19 29.50 7.96 1.67
C GLY A 19 29.65 6.55 2.23
N ILE A 20 30.76 5.90 1.87
CA ILE A 20 31.09 4.54 2.34
C ILE A 20 32.51 4.53 2.87
N LEU A 21 32.67 3.94 4.05
CA LEU A 21 33.97 3.53 4.57
C LEU A 21 34.22 2.06 4.21
N GLY A 22 35.41 1.78 3.71
CA GLY A 22 35.89 0.43 3.41
C GLY A 22 37.01 0.00 4.32
N CYS A 23 37.05 -1.28 4.67
CA CYS A 23 38.12 -1.92 5.39
C CYS A 23 38.94 -2.80 4.44
N ALA A 24 40.18 -2.42 4.15
CA ALA A 24 41.07 -3.17 3.27
C ALA A 24 41.44 -4.57 3.81
N ALA A 25 41.33 -4.80 5.11
CA ALA A 25 41.72 -6.07 5.73
C ALA A 25 40.65 -7.14 5.71
N CYS A 26 39.34 -6.74 5.83
CA CYS A 26 38.25 -7.70 5.90
C CYS A 26 37.20 -7.50 4.78
N GLY A 27 37.38 -6.50 3.91
CA GLY A 27 36.41 -6.15 2.87
C GLY A 27 35.05 -5.59 3.40
N GLY A 28 34.96 -5.28 4.70
CA GLY A 28 33.77 -4.72 5.29
C GLY A 28 33.51 -3.30 4.79
N GLU A 29 32.24 -3.00 4.52
CA GLU A 29 31.76 -1.68 4.11
C GLU A 29 30.79 -1.12 5.15
N TYR A 30 30.93 0.16 5.45
CA TYR A 30 30.16 0.86 6.49
C TYR A 30 29.60 2.16 5.94
N PRO A 31 28.29 2.39 6.01
CA PRO A 31 27.72 3.63 5.48
C PRO A 31 28.05 4.85 6.35
N ILE A 32 28.21 6.00 5.71
CA ILE A 32 28.18 7.32 6.33
C ILE A 32 26.80 7.92 6.07
N ILE A 33 26.06 8.27 7.11
CA ILE A 33 24.71 8.84 7.05
C ILE A 33 24.69 10.09 7.90
N ASP A 34 24.35 11.25 7.33
CA ASP A 34 24.33 12.55 8.00
C ASP A 34 25.70 12.94 8.63
N GLY A 35 26.79 12.60 7.96
CA GLY A 35 28.12 12.79 8.50
C GLY A 35 28.53 11.78 9.58
N LEU A 36 27.66 10.83 9.92
CA LEU A 36 27.92 9.84 10.95
C LEU A 36 28.33 8.48 10.33
N PRO A 37 29.57 8.02 10.53
CA PRO A 37 29.97 6.69 10.11
C PRO A 37 29.34 5.62 11.00
N VAL A 38 28.64 4.67 10.39
CA VAL A 38 27.98 3.56 11.09
C VAL A 38 28.93 2.35 11.11
N ILE A 39 29.87 2.34 12.04
CA ILE A 39 30.89 1.28 12.18
C ILE A 39 30.44 0.30 13.27
N VAL A 40 29.75 -0.75 12.87
CA VAL A 40 29.22 -1.78 13.78
C VAL A 40 29.63 -3.17 13.33
N THR A 41 29.70 -4.11 14.25
CA THR A 41 30.11 -5.50 13.95
C THR A 41 29.05 -6.28 13.19
N ASP A 42 27.78 -5.93 13.36
CA ASP A 42 26.62 -6.55 12.72
C ASP A 42 25.70 -5.47 12.14
N VAL A 43 25.98 -5.07 10.90
CA VAL A 43 25.19 -4.06 10.18
C VAL A 43 23.74 -4.54 9.97
N ARG A 44 23.55 -5.85 9.75
CA ARG A 44 22.19 -6.42 9.58
C ARG A 44 21.34 -6.19 10.83
N ARG A 45 21.88 -6.51 11.99
CA ARG A 45 21.19 -6.29 13.25
C ARG A 45 20.93 -4.80 13.50
N TYR A 46 21.93 -3.96 13.24
CA TYR A 46 21.76 -2.51 13.37
C TYR A 46 20.62 -1.98 12.48
N VAL A 47 20.53 -2.44 11.23
CA VAL A 47 19.43 -2.06 10.32
C VAL A 47 18.08 -2.52 10.87
N GLN A 48 17.97 -3.76 11.40
CA GLN A 48 16.73 -4.25 11.99
C GLN A 48 16.30 -3.45 13.23
N ASP A 49 17.24 -3.14 14.11
CA ASP A 49 16.98 -2.38 15.33
C ASP A 49 16.61 -0.90 15.04
N ASN A 50 17.01 -0.37 13.88
CA ASN A 50 16.76 1.00 13.44
C ASN A 50 15.82 1.10 12.23
N LEU A 51 15.09 0.05 11.92
CA LEU A 51 14.29 -0.07 10.69
C LEU A 51 13.33 1.08 10.50
N PHE A 52 12.59 1.47 11.54
CA PHE A 52 11.62 2.57 11.48
C PHE A 52 12.30 3.88 11.06
N TYR A 53 13.44 4.18 11.66
CA TYR A 53 14.20 5.39 11.34
C TYR A 53 14.71 5.38 9.89
N LEU A 54 15.29 4.27 9.43
CA LEU A 54 15.82 4.15 8.08
C LEU A 54 14.73 4.21 7.01
N LEU A 55 13.60 3.53 7.23
CA LEU A 55 12.44 3.59 6.33
C LEU A 55 11.72 4.94 6.36
N ALA A 56 11.86 5.69 7.45
CA ALA A 56 11.35 7.05 7.53
C ALA A 56 12.15 8.04 6.68
N ARG A 57 13.35 7.71 6.27
CA ARG A 57 14.21 8.55 5.43
C ARG A 57 13.76 8.47 3.97
N ASN A 58 13.70 9.61 3.33
CA ASN A 58 13.46 9.72 1.87
C ASN A 58 14.58 10.48 1.17
N ASP A 59 15.62 10.80 1.91
CA ASP A 59 16.81 11.55 1.54
C ASP A 59 18.09 10.69 1.53
N LEU A 60 17.99 9.37 1.82
CA LEU A 60 19.10 8.47 1.69
C LEU A 60 19.59 8.44 0.23
N ASN A 61 20.90 8.61 0.06
CA ASN A 61 21.52 8.41 -1.23
C ASN A 61 21.29 6.97 -1.72
N PRO A 62 20.99 6.74 -3.01
CA PRO A 62 20.72 5.40 -3.55
C PRO A 62 21.83 4.38 -3.31
N MET A 63 23.10 4.81 -3.28
CA MET A 63 24.25 3.94 -2.98
C MET A 63 24.22 3.46 -1.53
N ILE A 64 23.92 4.37 -0.59
CA ILE A 64 23.79 4.04 0.83
C ILE A 64 22.58 3.13 1.07
N GLU A 65 21.46 3.42 0.41
CA GLU A 65 20.28 2.57 0.47
C GLU A 65 20.55 1.15 -0.05
N SER A 66 21.36 1.03 -1.13
CA SER A 66 21.80 -0.26 -1.66
C SER A 66 22.69 -1.01 -0.65
N LEU A 67 23.69 -0.35 -0.08
CA LEU A 67 24.57 -0.95 0.93
C LEU A 67 23.79 -1.45 2.15
N ILE A 68 22.85 -0.67 2.65
CA ILE A 68 21.94 -1.09 3.74
C ILE A 68 21.14 -2.32 3.32
N GLY A 69 20.61 -2.33 2.08
CA GLY A 69 19.86 -3.45 1.52
C GLY A 69 20.71 -4.73 1.41
N ASP A 70 21.93 -4.62 0.93
CA ASP A 70 22.88 -5.73 0.82
C ASP A 70 23.22 -6.29 2.21
N ALA A 71 23.49 -5.43 3.17
CA ALA A 71 23.79 -5.80 4.55
C ALA A 71 22.58 -6.46 5.24
N ALA A 72 21.37 -5.91 5.07
CA ALA A 72 20.14 -6.48 5.60
C ALA A 72 19.81 -7.84 4.98
N GLY A 73 20.08 -7.99 3.69
CA GLY A 73 19.88 -9.20 2.90
C GLY A 73 18.43 -9.46 2.50
N PRO A 74 18.21 -10.46 1.64
CA PRO A 74 16.88 -10.81 1.13
C PRO A 74 15.96 -11.29 2.25
N ALA A 75 14.66 -11.05 2.09
CA ALA A 75 13.60 -11.38 3.05
C ALA A 75 13.73 -10.70 4.43
N SER A 76 14.63 -9.71 4.59
CA SER A 76 14.62 -8.84 5.76
C SER A 76 13.40 -7.92 5.75
N SER A 77 13.04 -7.34 6.89
CA SER A 77 11.97 -6.34 6.96
C SER A 77 12.28 -5.10 6.10
N PHE A 78 13.56 -4.73 5.97
CA PHE A 78 13.99 -3.64 5.08
C PHE A 78 13.75 -3.99 3.60
N ASP A 79 14.14 -5.20 3.16
CA ASP A 79 13.91 -5.68 1.81
C ASP A 79 12.41 -5.80 1.51
N SER A 80 11.63 -6.37 2.42
CA SER A 80 10.18 -6.51 2.29
C SER A 80 9.48 -5.15 2.13
N ALA A 81 9.83 -4.15 2.93
CA ALA A 81 9.26 -2.81 2.82
C ALA A 81 9.58 -2.16 1.45
N ARG A 82 10.82 -2.34 0.94
CA ARG A 82 11.20 -1.85 -0.39
C ARG A 82 10.46 -2.59 -1.51
N GLN A 83 10.22 -3.88 -1.37
CA GLN A 83 9.42 -4.65 -2.32
C GLN A 83 7.96 -4.17 -2.37
N TYR A 84 7.32 -3.92 -1.22
CA TYR A 84 5.98 -3.34 -1.15
C TYR A 84 5.93 -1.96 -1.80
N LEU A 85 6.85 -1.07 -1.45
CA LEU A 85 6.94 0.24 -2.10
C LEU A 85 7.12 0.10 -3.62
N SER A 86 8.01 -0.80 -4.07
CA SER A 86 8.22 -1.04 -5.49
C SER A 86 6.94 -1.44 -6.22
N SER A 87 6.20 -2.40 -5.68
CA SER A 87 5.00 -2.94 -6.32
C SER A 87 3.85 -1.94 -6.29
N TYR A 88 3.49 -1.47 -5.11
CA TYR A 88 2.31 -0.62 -4.95
C TYR A 88 2.50 0.77 -5.57
N VAL A 89 3.67 1.42 -5.41
CA VAL A 89 3.87 2.74 -6.03
C VAL A 89 3.90 2.64 -7.56
N TRP A 90 4.45 1.56 -8.11
CA TRP A 90 4.40 1.33 -9.55
C TRP A 90 2.97 1.17 -10.06
N ASP A 91 2.15 0.36 -9.40
CA ASP A 91 0.75 0.13 -9.78
C ASP A 91 -0.11 1.39 -9.62
N HIS A 92 0.22 2.25 -8.66
CA HIS A 92 -0.49 3.50 -8.42
C HIS A 92 -0.08 4.63 -9.38
N TRP A 93 1.23 4.83 -9.63
CA TRP A 93 1.71 6.09 -10.18
C TRP A 93 2.64 6.00 -11.38
N ALA A 94 3.23 4.84 -11.67
CA ALA A 94 4.29 4.77 -12.68
C ALA A 94 3.82 5.02 -14.11
N GLU A 95 2.53 5.20 -14.37
CA GLU A 95 2.04 5.68 -15.66
C GLU A 95 2.47 7.12 -15.97
N PHE A 96 2.84 7.91 -14.93
CA PHE A 96 3.39 9.26 -15.08
C PHE A 96 4.92 9.26 -15.21
N ASP A 97 5.58 8.14 -15.03
CA ASP A 97 7.03 8.02 -15.17
C ASP A 97 7.41 7.88 -16.64
N THR A 98 7.94 8.95 -17.23
CA THR A 98 8.37 8.97 -18.64
C THR A 98 9.49 7.97 -18.96
N ASN A 99 10.17 7.44 -17.93
CA ASN A 99 11.19 6.41 -18.08
C ASN A 99 10.64 4.99 -17.96
N GLU A 100 9.35 4.79 -17.62
CA GLU A 100 8.70 3.48 -17.61
C GLU A 100 8.19 3.14 -19.02
N THR A 101 9.13 2.84 -19.91
CA THR A 101 8.86 2.67 -21.34
C THR A 101 8.51 1.24 -21.75
N LYS A 102 8.74 0.26 -20.88
CA LYS A 102 8.53 -1.16 -21.16
C LYS A 102 7.35 -1.71 -20.39
N PRO A 103 6.47 -2.49 -21.02
CA PRO A 103 5.43 -3.21 -20.28
C PRO A 103 6.06 -4.23 -19.33
N ALA A 104 5.41 -4.47 -18.20
CA ALA A 104 5.76 -5.56 -17.31
C ALA A 104 5.38 -6.93 -17.92
N PRO A 105 5.90 -8.06 -17.37
CA PRO A 105 5.54 -9.39 -17.83
C PRO A 105 4.03 -9.61 -17.90
N GLY A 106 3.58 -10.38 -18.89
CA GLY A 106 2.14 -10.61 -19.12
C GLY A 106 1.39 -9.41 -19.70
N GLY A 107 2.10 -8.36 -20.14
CA GLY A 107 1.48 -7.14 -20.69
C GLY A 107 0.91 -6.20 -19.63
N ALA A 108 1.23 -6.41 -18.36
CA ALA A 108 0.82 -5.51 -17.27
C ALA A 108 1.37 -4.09 -17.50
N ARG A 109 0.54 -3.10 -17.23
CA ARG A 109 0.87 -1.68 -17.41
C ARG A 109 0.69 -0.93 -16.09
N PRO A 110 1.50 0.13 -15.85
CA PRO A 110 1.30 1.01 -14.70
C PRO A 110 -0.14 1.56 -14.64
N GLY A 111 -0.57 2.04 -13.49
CA GLY A 111 -1.92 2.59 -13.30
C GLY A 111 -3.01 1.53 -13.13
N ALA A 112 -2.67 0.33 -12.68
CA ALA A 112 -3.65 -0.73 -12.37
C ALA A 112 -4.73 -0.25 -11.40
N ILE A 113 -4.34 0.54 -10.41
CA ILE A 113 -5.23 1.10 -9.40
C ILE A 113 -6.30 2.02 -10.02
N ALA A 114 -5.91 2.91 -10.93
CA ALA A 114 -6.88 3.81 -11.59
C ALA A 114 -7.88 3.03 -12.44
N ARG A 115 -7.41 2.01 -13.19
CA ARG A 115 -8.30 1.14 -13.97
C ARG A 115 -9.21 0.28 -13.11
N GLY A 116 -8.69 -0.24 -11.99
CA GLY A 116 -9.50 -0.97 -11.01
C GLY A 116 -10.55 -0.08 -10.37
N LEU A 117 -10.22 1.17 -10.04
CA LEU A 117 -11.19 2.16 -9.56
C LEU A 117 -12.29 2.42 -10.61
N ASP A 118 -11.91 2.61 -11.88
CA ASP A 118 -12.90 2.82 -12.96
C ASP A 118 -13.88 1.63 -13.06
N ALA A 119 -13.37 0.40 -12.98
CA ALA A 119 -14.19 -0.79 -12.98
C ALA A 119 -15.09 -0.89 -11.73
N ALA A 120 -14.53 -0.63 -10.54
CA ALA A 120 -15.26 -0.71 -9.29
C ALA A 120 -16.39 0.34 -9.17
N MET A 121 -16.15 1.55 -9.68
CA MET A 121 -17.13 2.65 -9.58
C MET A 121 -18.41 2.43 -10.39
N VAL A 122 -18.48 1.44 -11.30
CA VAL A 122 -19.75 1.05 -11.94
C VAL A 122 -20.73 0.41 -10.97
N LEU A 123 -20.26 -0.04 -9.81
CA LEU A 123 -21.07 -0.63 -8.74
C LEU A 123 -21.70 0.45 -7.84
N ALA A 124 -21.10 1.63 -7.81
CA ALA A 124 -21.58 2.74 -7.00
C ALA A 124 -22.91 3.31 -7.56
N SER A 125 -23.69 3.92 -6.69
CA SER A 125 -24.88 4.68 -7.11
C SER A 125 -24.49 5.84 -8.04
N ALA A 126 -25.36 6.14 -9.00
CA ALA A 126 -25.22 7.34 -9.83
C ALA A 126 -25.22 8.62 -8.98
N ASP A 127 -26.05 8.64 -7.94
CA ASP A 127 -26.19 9.74 -6.99
C ASP A 127 -25.61 9.33 -5.63
N LEU A 128 -24.28 9.43 -5.49
CA LEU A 128 -23.62 9.19 -4.22
C LEU A 128 -24.09 10.20 -3.15
N PRO A 129 -24.39 9.75 -1.91
CA PRO A 129 -24.75 10.64 -0.82
C PRO A 129 -23.72 11.76 -0.63
N GLU A 130 -24.18 12.99 -0.34
CA GLU A 130 -23.29 14.12 -0.09
C GLU A 130 -22.53 13.96 1.24
N GLY A 131 -21.24 14.30 1.25
CA GLY A 131 -20.41 14.25 2.44
C GLY A 131 -18.98 13.80 2.17
N PRO A 132 -18.18 13.63 3.22
CA PRO A 132 -16.80 13.17 3.09
C PRO A 132 -16.73 11.71 2.65
N VAL A 133 -15.60 11.37 2.02
CA VAL A 133 -15.30 10.05 1.47
C VAL A 133 -14.14 9.43 2.24
N LEU A 134 -14.23 8.13 2.53
CA LEU A 134 -13.15 7.34 3.13
C LEU A 134 -12.60 6.35 2.10
N ASP A 135 -11.28 6.32 1.92
CA ASP A 135 -10.56 5.31 1.14
C ASP A 135 -9.78 4.39 2.09
N ILE A 136 -10.25 3.16 2.25
CA ILE A 136 -9.76 2.19 3.23
C ILE A 136 -8.70 1.32 2.58
N GLY A 137 -7.49 1.30 3.16
CA GLY A 137 -6.35 0.62 2.54
C GLY A 137 -5.86 1.35 1.28
N CYS A 138 -5.72 2.67 1.37
CA CYS A 138 -5.44 3.53 0.22
C CYS A 138 -4.06 3.29 -0.43
N GLY A 139 -3.20 2.48 0.17
CA GLY A 139 -1.87 2.17 -0.33
C GLY A 139 -1.04 3.43 -0.62
N ALA A 140 -0.58 3.58 -1.87
CA ALA A 140 0.16 4.77 -2.30
C ALA A 140 -0.74 5.94 -2.77
N GLY A 141 -2.05 5.92 -2.47
CA GLY A 141 -2.94 7.08 -2.50
C GLY A 141 -3.54 7.46 -3.86
N ARG A 142 -3.43 6.60 -4.89
CA ARG A 142 -3.99 6.94 -6.19
C ARG A 142 -5.52 7.06 -6.19
N THR A 143 -6.20 6.19 -5.46
CA THR A 143 -7.66 6.22 -5.29
C THR A 143 -8.12 7.47 -4.60
N VAL A 144 -7.44 7.89 -3.52
CA VAL A 144 -7.69 9.18 -2.83
C VAL A 144 -7.60 10.35 -3.79
N HIS A 145 -6.52 10.42 -4.57
CA HIS A 145 -6.31 11.46 -5.57
C HIS A 145 -7.44 11.49 -6.61
N GLU A 146 -7.77 10.33 -7.19
CA GLU A 146 -8.79 10.24 -8.23
C GLU A 146 -10.20 10.57 -7.70
N LEU A 147 -10.56 10.08 -6.51
CA LEU A 147 -11.85 10.41 -5.89
C LEU A 147 -11.95 11.90 -5.59
N ALA A 148 -10.91 12.52 -5.02
CA ALA A 148 -10.91 13.96 -4.74
C ALA A 148 -11.04 14.78 -6.04
N ARG A 149 -10.31 14.39 -7.10
CA ARG A 149 -10.33 15.08 -8.40
C ARG A 149 -11.68 14.95 -9.10
N ARG A 150 -12.30 13.76 -9.05
CA ARG A 150 -13.57 13.47 -9.76
C ARG A 150 -14.77 14.06 -9.06
N THR A 151 -14.77 14.06 -7.74
CA THR A 151 -15.93 14.42 -6.94
C THR A 151 -15.87 15.84 -6.38
N GLY A 152 -14.68 16.43 -6.28
CA GLY A 152 -14.46 17.70 -5.55
C GLY A 152 -14.70 17.60 -4.05
N ARG A 153 -14.96 16.40 -3.52
CA ARG A 153 -15.23 16.16 -2.10
C ARG A 153 -13.97 16.03 -1.28
N ARG A 154 -14.10 16.14 0.03
CA ARG A 154 -13.03 15.77 0.96
C ARG A 154 -12.91 14.26 1.02
N VAL A 155 -11.73 13.74 0.70
CA VAL A 155 -11.38 12.32 0.71
C VAL A 155 -10.27 12.11 1.71
N LEU A 156 -10.47 11.22 2.66
CA LEU A 156 -9.45 10.76 3.57
C LEU A 156 -9.05 9.34 3.19
N GLY A 157 -7.78 9.14 2.85
CA GLY A 157 -7.19 7.82 2.71
C GLY A 157 -6.64 7.32 4.04
N ILE A 158 -6.83 6.05 4.32
CA ILE A 158 -6.20 5.40 5.46
C ILE A 158 -5.43 4.16 5.02
N ASP A 159 -4.27 3.95 5.62
CA ASP A 159 -3.45 2.75 5.43
C ASP A 159 -2.66 2.47 6.71
N LEU A 160 -2.44 1.19 7.04
CA LEU A 160 -1.62 0.82 8.20
C LEU A 160 -0.12 0.89 7.88
N GLY A 161 0.26 0.75 6.61
CA GLY A 161 1.63 0.75 6.12
C GLY A 161 2.22 2.17 6.08
N SER A 162 3.03 2.54 7.07
CA SER A 162 3.61 3.89 7.18
C SER A 162 4.40 4.32 5.95
N SER A 163 5.12 3.42 5.30
CA SER A 163 5.90 3.70 4.08
C SER A 163 4.99 4.04 2.90
N LEU A 164 3.89 3.32 2.73
CA LEU A 164 2.89 3.57 1.68
C LEU A 164 2.13 4.87 1.95
N ALA A 165 1.64 5.08 3.17
CA ALA A 165 0.95 6.30 3.55
C ALA A 165 1.80 7.56 3.34
N ARG A 166 3.12 7.49 3.58
CA ARG A 166 4.07 8.57 3.30
C ARG A 166 4.25 8.81 1.80
N ALA A 167 4.37 7.73 1.01
CA ALA A 167 4.44 7.84 -0.46
C ALA A 167 3.14 8.47 -1.01
N ALA A 168 1.98 8.04 -0.50
CA ALA A 168 0.67 8.59 -0.82
C ALA A 168 0.59 10.10 -0.52
N ARG A 169 0.97 10.50 0.70
CA ARG A 169 0.93 11.89 1.10
C ARG A 169 1.84 12.78 0.25
N ARG A 170 3.05 12.30 -0.08
CA ARG A 170 3.94 13.04 -0.99
C ARG A 170 3.35 13.22 -2.39
N ALA A 171 2.80 12.15 -2.95
CA ALA A 171 2.15 12.22 -4.27
C ALA A 171 0.98 13.20 -4.27
N ILE A 172 0.11 13.16 -3.25
CA ILE A 172 -1.10 13.95 -3.16
C ILE A 172 -0.80 15.43 -2.87
N VAL A 173 0.08 15.72 -1.89
CA VAL A 173 0.33 17.07 -1.38
C VAL A 173 1.43 17.77 -2.16
N GLU A 174 2.54 17.06 -2.44
CA GLU A 174 3.72 17.64 -3.08
C GLU A 174 3.72 17.44 -4.61
N GLY A 175 2.86 16.57 -5.15
CA GLY A 175 2.85 16.23 -6.56
C GLY A 175 4.12 15.49 -7.00
N LYS A 176 4.76 14.78 -6.08
CA LYS A 176 6.03 14.08 -6.32
C LYS A 176 5.97 12.64 -5.85
N VAL A 177 6.38 11.73 -6.72
CA VAL A 177 6.58 10.31 -6.43
C VAL A 177 8.07 10.02 -6.43
N ASP A 178 8.51 9.30 -5.41
CA ASP A 178 9.89 8.86 -5.24
C ASP A 178 9.88 7.49 -4.55
N TYR A 179 10.44 6.45 -5.21
CA TYR A 179 10.38 5.09 -4.70
C TYR A 179 11.48 4.18 -5.25
N PRO A 180 11.87 3.10 -4.53
CA PRO A 180 12.77 2.08 -5.02
C PRO A 180 12.01 1.14 -5.97
N ARG A 181 12.30 1.17 -7.28
CA ARG A 181 11.72 0.27 -8.28
C ARG A 181 12.55 -1.00 -8.38
N ARG A 182 11.99 -2.14 -7.98
CA ARG A 182 12.68 -3.42 -8.00
C ARG A 182 12.98 -3.87 -9.43
N ARG A 183 14.25 -4.19 -9.70
CA ARG A 183 14.69 -4.80 -10.95
C ARG A 183 14.59 -6.31 -10.86
N ILE A 184 15.41 -6.90 -9.99
CA ILE A 184 15.43 -8.35 -9.71
C ILE A 184 16.15 -8.59 -8.38
N GLY A 185 15.78 -9.64 -7.64
CA GLY A 185 16.40 -9.94 -6.34
C GLY A 185 16.27 -8.75 -5.38
N ILE A 186 17.40 -8.29 -4.84
CA ILE A 186 17.49 -7.11 -3.97
C ILE A 186 18.06 -5.87 -4.69
N VAL A 187 18.05 -5.87 -6.01
CA VAL A 187 18.51 -4.74 -6.84
C VAL A 187 17.33 -3.84 -7.18
N PHE A 188 17.45 -2.57 -6.84
CA PHE A 188 16.44 -1.54 -7.07
C PHE A 188 17.02 -0.33 -7.80
N ASP A 189 16.21 0.31 -8.64
CA ASP A 189 16.49 1.62 -9.24
C ASP A 189 15.67 2.68 -8.48
N ARG A 190 16.29 3.80 -8.13
CA ARG A 190 15.53 4.95 -7.61
C ARG A 190 14.76 5.62 -8.74
N ARG A 191 13.45 5.80 -8.55
CA ARG A 191 12.57 6.48 -9.51
C ARG A 191 11.99 7.71 -8.84
N SER A 192 12.07 8.86 -9.54
CA SER A 192 11.53 10.13 -9.07
C SER A 192 10.89 10.87 -10.23
N PHE A 193 9.62 11.27 -10.10
CA PHE A 193 8.87 11.98 -11.14
C PHE A 193 7.73 12.80 -10.53
N ALA A 194 7.24 13.76 -11.31
CA ALA A 194 6.10 14.58 -10.92
C ALA A 194 4.78 13.88 -11.27
N VAL A 195 3.76 14.11 -10.45
CA VAL A 195 2.38 13.66 -10.67
C VAL A 195 1.41 14.82 -10.46
N PRO A 196 0.19 14.76 -11.03
CA PRO A 196 -0.83 15.77 -10.74
C PRO A 196 -1.15 15.82 -9.25
N GLN A 197 -1.24 17.01 -8.69
CA GLN A 197 -1.69 17.19 -7.32
C GLN A 197 -3.20 17.01 -7.20
N ALA A 198 -3.66 16.53 -6.06
CA ALA A 198 -5.07 16.57 -5.72
C ALA A 198 -5.55 18.02 -5.53
N PRO A 199 -6.85 18.32 -5.71
CA PRO A 199 -7.40 19.62 -5.40
C PRO A 199 -7.06 20.02 -3.95
N ARG A 200 -6.57 21.25 -3.77
CA ARG A 200 -6.06 21.72 -2.47
C ARG A 200 -7.13 21.60 -1.38
N GLY A 201 -6.78 20.95 -0.28
CA GLY A 201 -7.67 20.75 0.87
C GLY A 201 -8.75 19.68 0.68
N CYS A 202 -8.75 18.96 -0.47
CA CYS A 202 -9.71 17.91 -0.74
C CYS A 202 -9.20 16.50 -0.44
N ALA A 203 -7.91 16.31 -0.17
CA ALA A 203 -7.32 14.99 0.05
C ALA A 203 -6.30 15.00 1.18
N ASP A 204 -6.33 13.97 2.01
CA ASP A 204 -5.32 13.71 3.04
C ASP A 204 -5.18 12.21 3.26
N VAL A 205 -4.10 11.81 3.96
CA VAL A 205 -3.80 10.41 4.26
C VAL A 205 -3.37 10.26 5.71
N TRP A 206 -3.97 9.30 6.41
CA TRP A 206 -3.64 8.99 7.80
C TRP A 206 -3.20 7.53 7.94
N ILE A 207 -2.41 7.26 8.98
CA ILE A 207 -2.08 5.89 9.40
C ILE A 207 -3.14 5.46 10.40
N CYS A 208 -4.00 4.50 10.01
CA CYS A 208 -5.08 3.99 10.85
C CYS A 208 -5.24 2.48 10.67
N ASP A 209 -5.66 1.81 11.75
CA ASP A 209 -6.15 0.44 11.70
C ASP A 209 -7.62 0.43 11.24
N ALA A 210 -7.89 -0.25 10.14
CA ALA A 210 -9.23 -0.33 9.56
C ALA A 210 -10.23 -1.17 10.39
N THR A 211 -9.73 -1.93 11.37
CA THR A 211 -10.55 -2.71 12.32
C THR A 211 -10.92 -1.91 13.59
N ALA A 212 -10.39 -0.68 13.73
CA ALA A 212 -10.64 0.21 14.88
C ALA A 212 -10.51 1.68 14.46
N LEU A 213 -11.46 2.15 13.67
CA LEU A 213 -11.42 3.48 13.05
C LEU A 213 -11.67 4.60 14.08
N PRO A 214 -10.80 5.65 14.14
CA PRO A 214 -10.90 6.72 15.12
C PRO A 214 -11.92 7.81 14.73
N PHE A 215 -13.04 7.42 14.13
CA PHE A 215 -14.09 8.32 13.67
C PHE A 215 -15.40 8.07 14.41
N ALA A 216 -16.23 9.10 14.53
CA ALA A 216 -17.58 8.96 15.05
C ALA A 216 -18.45 8.16 14.09
N ASP A 217 -19.53 7.57 14.62
CA ASP A 217 -20.54 6.88 13.82
C ASP A 217 -21.13 7.84 12.76
N GLY A 218 -21.35 7.33 11.57
CA GLY A 218 -21.99 8.09 10.50
C GLY A 218 -21.14 9.24 9.94
N THR A 219 -19.83 9.21 10.08
CA THR A 219 -18.94 10.30 9.62
C THR A 219 -18.86 10.41 8.09
N PHE A 220 -18.88 9.29 7.37
CA PHE A 220 -18.64 9.26 5.93
C PHE A 220 -19.90 8.94 5.13
N ALA A 221 -20.07 9.64 4.03
CA ALA A 221 -21.19 9.39 3.12
C ALA A 221 -20.90 8.27 2.11
N PHE A 222 -19.64 8.09 1.77
CA PHE A 222 -19.17 7.06 0.86
C PHE A 222 -17.84 6.50 1.33
N ALA A 223 -17.63 5.19 1.14
CA ALA A 223 -16.35 4.54 1.37
C ALA A 223 -15.92 3.69 0.16
N LEU A 224 -14.63 3.53 0.01
CA LEU A 224 -14.02 2.63 -0.95
C LEU A 224 -13.04 1.71 -0.20
N GLY A 225 -13.03 0.42 -0.50
CA GLY A 225 -12.05 -0.52 0.03
C GLY A 225 -11.60 -1.49 -1.06
N MET A 226 -10.51 -1.16 -1.75
CA MET A 226 -10.03 -1.98 -2.86
C MET A 226 -8.94 -2.95 -2.39
N ASN A 227 -9.25 -4.27 -2.47
CA ASN A 227 -8.33 -5.34 -2.11
C ASN A 227 -7.76 -5.20 -0.68
N VAL A 228 -8.63 -4.83 0.28
CA VAL A 228 -8.24 -4.56 1.66
C VAL A 228 -8.71 -5.64 2.63
N LEU A 229 -9.83 -6.34 2.37
CA LEU A 229 -10.40 -7.28 3.34
C LEU A 229 -9.47 -8.43 3.69
N ASP A 230 -8.75 -8.97 2.72
CA ASP A 230 -7.77 -10.05 2.91
C ASP A 230 -6.42 -9.57 3.47
N CYS A 231 -6.31 -8.26 3.71
CA CYS A 231 -5.18 -7.61 4.37
C CYS A 231 -5.50 -7.14 5.81
N LEU A 232 -6.68 -7.44 6.35
CA LEU A 232 -7.08 -7.10 7.72
C LEU A 232 -6.80 -8.25 8.68
N SER A 233 -6.45 -7.93 9.92
CA SER A 233 -6.32 -8.93 10.98
C SER A 233 -7.65 -9.63 11.29
N SER A 234 -8.77 -8.91 11.14
CA SER A 234 -10.14 -9.41 11.26
C SER A 234 -11.03 -8.74 10.19
N PRO A 235 -11.24 -9.40 9.04
CA PRO A 235 -12.12 -8.87 7.98
C PRO A 235 -13.55 -8.60 8.46
N ARG A 236 -14.08 -9.46 9.35
CA ARG A 236 -15.42 -9.29 9.91
C ARG A 236 -15.51 -8.02 10.77
N ASP A 237 -14.54 -7.76 11.63
CA ASP A 237 -14.51 -6.54 12.47
C ASP A 237 -14.32 -5.31 11.59
N GLY A 238 -13.52 -5.41 10.53
CA GLY A 238 -13.42 -4.38 9.51
C GLY A 238 -14.78 -4.03 8.90
N LEU A 239 -15.58 -5.02 8.47
CA LEU A 239 -16.91 -4.78 7.93
C LEU A 239 -17.84 -4.10 8.95
N VAL A 240 -17.76 -4.44 10.23
CA VAL A 240 -18.51 -3.79 11.32
C VAL A 240 -18.11 -2.32 11.47
N GLU A 241 -16.79 -2.04 11.44
CA GLU A 241 -16.27 -0.67 11.52
C GLU A 241 -16.62 0.16 10.29
N PHE A 242 -16.60 -0.44 9.10
CA PHE A 242 -17.01 0.25 7.86
C PHE A 242 -18.48 0.67 7.92
N ASP A 243 -19.33 -0.24 8.40
CA ASP A 243 -20.76 0.08 8.64
C ASP A 243 -20.94 1.22 9.65
N ARG A 244 -20.23 1.14 10.79
CA ARG A 244 -20.34 2.12 11.87
C ARG A 244 -19.98 3.54 11.42
N VAL A 245 -18.90 3.69 10.64
CA VAL A 245 -18.44 5.02 10.22
C VAL A 245 -19.20 5.59 9.02
N LEU A 246 -19.98 4.76 8.31
CA LEU A 246 -20.85 5.21 7.24
C LEU A 246 -22.12 5.84 7.81
N ALA A 247 -22.54 6.96 7.25
CA ALA A 247 -23.84 7.56 7.54
C ALA A 247 -24.98 6.61 7.14
N PRO A 248 -26.16 6.69 7.79
CA PRO A 248 -27.33 5.93 7.34
C PRO A 248 -27.61 6.20 5.85
N GLY A 249 -27.74 5.14 5.06
CA GLY A 249 -27.83 5.21 3.60
C GLY A 249 -26.50 5.50 2.89
N GLY A 250 -25.40 5.62 3.62
CA GLY A 250 -24.04 5.71 3.06
C GLY A 250 -23.67 4.42 2.35
N GLU A 251 -22.80 4.52 1.36
CA GLU A 251 -22.46 3.42 0.47
C GLU A 251 -20.97 3.08 0.55
N ILE A 252 -20.65 1.81 0.47
CA ILE A 252 -19.29 1.33 0.31
C ILE A 252 -19.15 0.48 -0.96
N VAL A 253 -18.07 0.69 -1.70
CA VAL A 253 -17.63 -0.21 -2.77
C VAL A 253 -16.41 -0.97 -2.29
N LEU A 254 -16.47 -2.29 -2.38
CA LEU A 254 -15.41 -3.20 -1.96
C LEU A 254 -14.93 -4.02 -3.15
N SER A 255 -13.64 -4.32 -3.17
CA SER A 255 -13.10 -5.43 -3.96
C SER A 255 -12.19 -6.31 -3.11
N VAL A 256 -12.14 -7.60 -3.40
CA VAL A 256 -11.31 -8.55 -2.67
C VAL A 256 -10.88 -9.71 -3.57
N PRO A 257 -9.59 -10.03 -3.68
CA PRO A 257 -9.09 -11.18 -4.42
C PRO A 257 -9.17 -12.49 -3.62
N PHE A 258 -9.45 -12.43 -2.31
CA PHE A 258 -9.39 -13.56 -1.38
C PHE A 258 -7.99 -14.22 -1.34
N ASP A 259 -6.94 -13.43 -1.54
CA ASP A 259 -5.54 -13.88 -1.51
C ASP A 259 -4.99 -13.85 -0.08
N TRP A 260 -5.57 -14.71 0.76
CA TRP A 260 -5.30 -14.77 2.18
C TRP A 260 -3.84 -15.10 2.50
N THR A 261 -3.27 -14.39 3.45
CA THR A 261 -1.93 -14.64 4.00
C THR A 261 -1.99 -14.77 5.51
N ALA A 262 -1.64 -15.94 6.05
CA ALA A 262 -1.72 -16.21 7.50
C ALA A 262 -0.82 -15.31 8.36
N THR A 263 0.15 -14.63 7.77
CA THR A 263 1.00 -13.64 8.45
C THR A 263 0.30 -12.29 8.67
N VAL A 264 -0.79 -12.03 7.94
CA VAL A 264 -1.58 -10.81 8.02
C VAL A 264 -2.94 -11.11 8.66
N THR A 265 -3.69 -12.05 8.08
CA THR A 265 -5.00 -12.47 8.57
C THR A 265 -4.88 -13.87 9.17
N PRO A 266 -5.08 -14.08 10.49
CA PRO A 266 -5.14 -15.41 11.08
C PRO A 266 -6.15 -16.30 10.36
N VAL A 267 -5.83 -17.58 10.17
CA VAL A 267 -6.63 -18.52 9.36
C VAL A 267 -8.08 -18.63 9.86
N GLU A 268 -8.29 -18.54 11.16
CA GLU A 268 -9.61 -18.55 11.81
C GLU A 268 -10.47 -17.33 11.46
N ASN A 269 -9.88 -16.26 10.96
CA ASN A 269 -10.57 -15.03 10.56
C ASN A 269 -10.82 -14.92 9.06
N TRP A 270 -10.37 -15.90 8.25
CA TRP A 270 -10.59 -15.89 6.82
C TRP A 270 -12.08 -16.00 6.47
N ILE A 271 -12.53 -15.17 5.58
CA ILE A 271 -13.86 -15.27 4.98
C ILE A 271 -13.82 -16.35 3.90
N GLY A 272 -13.99 -17.60 4.31
CA GLY A 272 -13.87 -18.77 3.44
C GLY A 272 -12.42 -19.15 3.12
N GLY A 273 -12.24 -20.17 2.27
CA GLY A 273 -10.93 -20.60 1.77
C GLY A 273 -10.09 -21.44 2.74
N HIS A 274 -10.52 -21.66 3.98
CA HIS A 274 -9.75 -22.37 5.00
C HIS A 274 -10.09 -23.87 5.13
N SER A 275 -11.26 -24.32 4.70
CA SER A 275 -11.63 -25.72 4.75
C SER A 275 -12.82 -26.04 3.84
N GLN A 276 -12.71 -27.12 3.09
CA GLN A 276 -13.81 -27.72 2.31
C GLN A 276 -14.96 -28.23 3.19
N ARG A 277 -14.74 -28.39 4.52
CA ARG A 277 -15.75 -28.81 5.48
C ARG A 277 -16.44 -27.64 6.18
N SER A 278 -16.08 -26.41 5.80
CA SER A 278 -16.74 -25.20 6.27
C SER A 278 -18.14 -25.06 5.66
N PRO A 279 -19.02 -24.23 6.23
CA PRO A 279 -20.27 -23.84 5.59
C PRO A 279 -20.02 -23.42 4.13
N LEU A 280 -20.91 -23.78 3.22
CA LEU A 280 -20.81 -23.47 1.79
C LEU A 280 -19.51 -23.99 1.13
N ASP A 281 -19.01 -25.12 1.60
CA ASP A 281 -17.75 -25.71 1.13
C ASP A 281 -16.56 -24.77 1.17
N GLY A 282 -16.65 -23.73 2.02
CA GLY A 282 -15.64 -22.69 2.17
C GLY A 282 -15.61 -21.64 1.05
N ASP A 283 -16.67 -21.51 0.25
CA ASP A 283 -16.76 -20.48 -0.79
C ASP A 283 -16.74 -19.07 -0.19
N ALA A 284 -15.66 -18.35 -0.48
CA ALA A 284 -15.41 -17.03 0.11
C ALA A 284 -16.39 -15.96 -0.38
N LYS A 285 -16.85 -16.03 -1.65
CA LYS A 285 -17.82 -15.09 -2.21
C LYS A 285 -19.18 -15.26 -1.54
N GLU A 286 -19.65 -16.51 -1.45
CA GLU A 286 -20.94 -16.80 -0.82
C GLU A 286 -20.94 -16.43 0.67
N ILE A 287 -19.83 -16.69 1.38
CA ILE A 287 -19.71 -16.33 2.79
C ILE A 287 -19.69 -14.80 2.95
N LEU A 288 -18.94 -14.06 2.12
CA LEU A 288 -18.93 -12.60 2.14
C LEU A 288 -20.34 -12.04 1.86
N ASP A 289 -21.04 -12.62 0.89
CA ASP A 289 -22.40 -12.23 0.57
C ASP A 289 -23.36 -12.41 1.76
N LEU A 290 -23.23 -13.50 2.52
CA LEU A 290 -24.01 -13.72 3.74
C LEU A 290 -23.68 -12.73 4.87
N LEU A 291 -22.41 -12.32 4.98
CA LEU A 291 -22.01 -11.29 5.95
C LEU A 291 -22.64 -9.93 5.66
N LEU A 292 -23.01 -9.67 4.40
CA LEU A 292 -23.59 -8.42 3.90
C LEU A 292 -25.10 -8.54 3.61
N THR A 293 -25.80 -9.47 4.25
CA THR A 293 -27.26 -9.65 4.14
C THR A 293 -27.90 -9.67 5.53
N ASP A 294 -29.24 -9.59 5.58
CA ASP A 294 -29.96 -9.82 6.83
C ASP A 294 -29.91 -11.30 7.20
N GLY A 295 -29.40 -11.60 8.38
CA GLY A 295 -29.34 -12.98 8.84
C GLY A 295 -28.40 -13.18 10.02
N PRO A 296 -28.30 -14.43 10.51
CA PRO A 296 -27.52 -14.75 11.70
C PRO A 296 -25.99 -14.59 11.49
N MET A 297 -25.55 -14.52 10.25
CA MET A 297 -24.14 -14.32 9.91
C MET A 297 -23.78 -12.85 9.66
N ALA A 298 -24.76 -11.94 9.61
CA ALA A 298 -24.52 -10.53 9.27
C ALA A 298 -23.35 -9.91 10.07
N ALA A 299 -22.53 -9.14 9.37
CA ALA A 299 -21.50 -8.31 9.95
C ALA A 299 -21.98 -6.85 9.98
N GLY A 300 -22.77 -6.48 10.98
CA GLY A 300 -23.37 -5.14 11.06
C GLY A 300 -24.63 -4.97 10.19
N LYS A 301 -24.89 -3.72 9.78
CA LYS A 301 -26.07 -3.33 9.01
C LYS A 301 -25.78 -3.13 7.52
N LEU A 302 -24.53 -3.35 7.06
CA LEU A 302 -24.21 -3.28 5.64
C LEU A 302 -25.02 -4.31 4.87
N ARG A 303 -25.69 -3.86 3.80
CA ARG A 303 -26.48 -4.71 2.92
C ARG A 303 -25.97 -4.58 1.49
N ARG A 304 -25.49 -5.72 0.94
CA ARG A 304 -24.97 -5.73 -0.42
C ARG A 304 -26.06 -5.41 -1.43
N ARG A 305 -25.64 -4.78 -2.53
CA ARG A 305 -26.45 -4.65 -3.73
C ARG A 305 -26.39 -5.94 -4.55
N PRO A 306 -27.40 -6.21 -5.39
CA PRO A 306 -27.45 -7.44 -6.20
C PRO A 306 -26.30 -7.60 -7.18
N GLN A 307 -25.75 -6.48 -7.69
CA GLN A 307 -24.69 -6.48 -8.69
C GLN A 307 -23.34 -6.78 -8.05
N ALA A 308 -22.60 -7.68 -8.70
CA ALA A 308 -21.19 -7.93 -8.43
C ALA A 308 -20.44 -8.11 -9.76
N ILE A 309 -19.14 -7.86 -9.76
CA ILE A 309 -18.29 -7.98 -10.94
C ILE A 309 -16.95 -8.62 -10.59
N GLU A 310 -16.29 -9.18 -11.61
CA GLU A 310 -14.89 -9.58 -11.53
C GLU A 310 -14.03 -8.46 -12.09
N ILE A 311 -13.09 -7.96 -11.29
CA ILE A 311 -12.19 -6.88 -11.66
C ILE A 311 -10.82 -7.50 -11.99
N PRO A 312 -10.37 -7.48 -13.26
CA PRO A 312 -9.02 -7.90 -13.59
C PRO A 312 -7.99 -7.01 -12.91
N TRP A 313 -7.04 -7.63 -12.25
CA TRP A 313 -6.03 -6.95 -11.47
C TRP A 313 -4.65 -7.53 -11.70
N HIS A 314 -3.63 -6.71 -11.53
CA HIS A 314 -2.26 -7.20 -11.52
C HIS A 314 -1.40 -6.43 -10.54
N VAL A 315 -0.37 -7.10 -10.03
CA VAL A 315 0.67 -6.53 -9.17
C VAL A 315 2.03 -6.85 -9.79
N ARG A 316 2.79 -5.79 -10.10
CA ARG A 316 4.15 -5.93 -10.58
C ARG A 316 5.07 -6.26 -9.40
N LEU A 317 5.72 -7.44 -9.42
CA LEU A 317 6.68 -7.82 -8.38
C LEU A 317 8.09 -7.33 -8.71
N HIS A 318 8.52 -7.47 -9.97
CA HIS A 318 9.81 -7.00 -10.49
C HIS A 318 9.81 -7.06 -12.04
N GLU A 319 10.93 -6.76 -12.70
CA GLU A 319 11.03 -6.71 -14.17
C GLU A 319 10.65 -8.01 -14.88
N ARG A 320 10.72 -9.15 -14.21
CA ARG A 320 10.50 -10.48 -14.79
C ARG A 320 9.28 -11.18 -14.20
N SER A 321 8.53 -10.54 -13.30
CA SER A 321 7.39 -11.17 -12.62
C SER A 321 6.27 -10.18 -12.36
N CYS A 322 5.06 -10.61 -12.68
CA CYS A 322 3.82 -9.92 -12.39
C CYS A 322 2.78 -10.96 -11.99
N MET A 323 2.04 -10.70 -10.93
CA MET A 323 0.91 -11.51 -10.51
C MET A 323 -0.36 -10.96 -11.17
N HIS A 324 -1.19 -11.85 -11.73
CA HIS A 324 -2.49 -11.51 -12.30
C HIS A 324 -3.57 -12.28 -11.54
N TYR A 325 -4.64 -11.60 -11.19
CA TYR A 325 -5.78 -12.19 -10.51
C TYR A 325 -7.07 -11.42 -10.81
N TYR A 326 -8.19 -11.93 -10.32
CA TYR A 326 -9.48 -11.27 -10.38
C TYR A 326 -9.93 -10.93 -8.96
N ALA A 327 -10.29 -9.68 -8.74
CA ALA A 327 -10.90 -9.27 -7.49
C ALA A 327 -12.43 -9.28 -7.63
N TYR A 328 -13.10 -9.88 -6.66
CA TYR A 328 -14.56 -9.84 -6.56
C TYR A 328 -15.00 -8.48 -6.05
N GLY A 329 -15.72 -7.73 -6.90
CA GLY A 329 -16.20 -6.40 -6.62
C GLY A 329 -17.68 -6.39 -6.31
N LEU A 330 -18.09 -5.66 -5.26
CA LEU A 330 -19.47 -5.46 -4.85
C LEU A 330 -19.67 -4.08 -4.23
N ALA A 331 -20.92 -3.63 -4.14
CA ALA A 331 -21.31 -2.46 -3.34
C ALA A 331 -22.28 -2.89 -2.23
N ALA A 332 -22.24 -2.15 -1.11
CA ALA A 332 -23.15 -2.32 0.01
C ALA A 332 -23.57 -0.96 0.57
N VAL A 333 -24.75 -0.93 1.22
CA VAL A 333 -25.35 0.29 1.81
C VAL A 333 -25.51 0.07 3.31
N SER A 334 -25.18 1.08 4.12
CA SER A 334 -25.43 1.10 5.56
C SER A 334 -26.90 1.35 5.84
N GLY A 335 -27.49 0.52 6.71
CA GLY A 335 -28.90 0.55 7.07
C GLY A 335 -29.27 1.57 8.16
#